data_1123d63fd03b81d85db1c56078186c10
#
_entry.id   1123d63fd03b81d85db1c56078186c10
#
_cell.length_a   1.000
_cell.length_b   1.000
_cell.length_c   1.000
_cell.angle_alpha   90.00
_cell.angle_beta   90.00
_cell.angle_gamma   90.00
#
_symmetry.space_group_name_H-M   'P 1'
#
loop_
_entity.id
_entity.type
_entity.pdbx_description
1 polymer ?
#
loop_
_entity_poly.entity_id
_entity_poly.type
_entity_poly.pdbx_seq_one_letter_code
_entity_poly.pdbx_strand_id
1 'polypeptide(L)'
;MRNRKAVSPVIATVILVAVAITVAVAVAYWMGGIAGQYTKFEKVEIQSGVCTIDSYGNWLLAMNLKNSGTATATLISVYINDVEVTGYGASAPTAALNTCTTSMTTTTSFTITSGNSTTVNIWIGADYSTLSAGTTVNVKLHSAGGMDYIKLLELV
;
A
#
# COMPACT_ATOMS: atom_id res chain seq x y z
N MET A 1 -43.25 59.87 -14.67
CA MET A 1 -43.53 58.47 -15.00
C MET A 1 -42.21 57.79 -15.30
N ARG A 2 -41.83 56.85 -14.47
CA ARG A 2 -40.53 56.11 -14.56
C ARG A 2 -40.73 54.93 -15.50
N ASN A 3 -40.26 55.02 -16.75
CA ASN A 3 -40.30 53.92 -17.72
C ASN A 3 -39.50 52.74 -17.20
N ARG A 4 -40.16 51.74 -16.62
CA ARG A 4 -39.60 50.45 -16.34
C ARG A 4 -39.47 49.69 -17.66
N LYS A 5 -38.29 49.70 -18.27
CA LYS A 5 -37.97 48.82 -19.37
C LYS A 5 -37.95 47.37 -18.84
N ALA A 6 -39.05 46.65 -19.08
CA ALA A 6 -39.11 45.23 -18.76
C ALA A 6 -38.20 44.48 -19.76
N VAL A 7 -37.34 43.59 -19.22
CA VAL A 7 -36.55 42.69 -20.06
C VAL A 7 -37.49 41.77 -20.81
N SER A 8 -37.27 41.60 -22.12
CA SER A 8 -38.08 40.67 -22.92
C SER A 8 -38.06 39.27 -22.30
N PRO A 9 -39.20 38.58 -22.17
CA PRO A 9 -39.26 37.22 -21.65
C PRO A 9 -38.29 36.26 -22.36
N VAL A 10 -38.06 36.45 -23.67
CA VAL A 10 -37.12 35.64 -24.45
C VAL A 10 -35.68 35.84 -24.01
N ILE A 11 -35.27 37.07 -23.74
CA ILE A 11 -33.90 37.34 -23.23
C ILE A 11 -33.72 36.74 -21.83
N ALA A 12 -34.75 36.83 -20.98
CA ALA A 12 -34.69 36.25 -19.64
C ALA A 12 -34.53 34.71 -19.68
N THR A 13 -35.26 34.03 -20.57
CA THR A 13 -35.11 32.56 -20.71
C THR A 13 -33.75 32.16 -21.27
N VAL A 14 -33.18 32.89 -22.23
CA VAL A 14 -31.85 32.61 -22.78
C VAL A 14 -30.78 32.77 -21.69
N ILE A 15 -30.83 33.81 -20.88
CA ILE A 15 -29.91 34.04 -19.79
C ILE A 15 -30.05 32.92 -18.75
N LEU A 16 -31.25 32.52 -18.40
CA LEU A 16 -31.50 31.46 -17.42
C LEU A 16 -30.93 30.11 -17.88
N VAL A 17 -31.15 29.77 -19.16
CA VAL A 17 -30.59 28.55 -19.75
C VAL A 17 -29.05 28.60 -19.79
N ALA A 18 -28.46 29.74 -20.18
CA ALA A 18 -27.01 29.90 -20.20
C ALA A 18 -26.39 29.72 -18.80
N VAL A 19 -26.98 30.34 -17.78
CA VAL A 19 -26.55 30.19 -16.40
C VAL A 19 -26.71 28.75 -15.92
N ALA A 20 -27.84 28.11 -16.22
CA ALA A 20 -28.09 26.72 -15.82
C ALA A 20 -27.04 25.76 -16.41
N ILE A 21 -26.71 25.90 -17.71
CA ILE A 21 -25.69 25.09 -18.38
C ILE A 21 -24.30 25.35 -17.74
N THR A 22 -23.96 26.62 -17.51
CA THR A 22 -22.65 26.97 -16.93
C THR A 22 -22.47 26.36 -15.53
N VAL A 23 -23.50 26.46 -14.68
CA VAL A 23 -23.49 25.88 -13.34
C VAL A 23 -23.42 24.36 -13.41
N ALA A 24 -24.21 23.73 -14.29
CA ALA A 24 -24.19 22.27 -14.45
C ALA A 24 -22.81 21.75 -14.87
N VAL A 25 -22.14 22.40 -15.81
CA VAL A 25 -20.78 22.04 -16.25
C VAL A 25 -19.76 22.25 -15.13
N ALA A 26 -19.85 23.36 -14.39
CA ALA A 26 -18.96 23.64 -13.27
C ALA A 26 -19.08 22.59 -12.15
N VAL A 27 -20.32 22.21 -11.80
CA VAL A 27 -20.57 21.16 -10.78
C VAL A 27 -20.09 19.80 -11.28
N ALA A 28 -20.33 19.45 -12.53
CA ALA A 28 -19.88 18.18 -13.11
C ALA A 28 -18.35 18.07 -13.09
N TYR A 29 -17.64 19.13 -13.45
CA TYR A 29 -16.18 19.19 -13.40
C TYR A 29 -15.64 19.04 -11.97
N TRP A 30 -16.20 19.78 -11.02
CA TRP A 30 -15.83 19.73 -9.62
C TRP A 30 -16.08 18.35 -9.01
N MET A 31 -17.26 17.76 -9.28
CA MET A 31 -17.62 16.43 -8.78
C MET A 31 -16.71 15.34 -9.37
N GLY A 32 -16.35 15.45 -10.66
CA GLY A 32 -15.39 14.54 -11.28
C GLY A 32 -14.00 14.58 -10.63
N GLY A 33 -13.53 15.76 -10.25
CA GLY A 33 -12.27 15.94 -9.53
C GLY A 33 -12.29 15.30 -8.14
N ILE A 34 -13.36 15.47 -7.39
CA ILE A 34 -13.55 14.87 -6.06
C ILE A 34 -13.64 13.35 -6.16
N ALA A 35 -14.46 12.82 -7.05
CA ALA A 35 -14.64 11.37 -7.22
C ALA A 35 -13.31 10.66 -7.49
N GLY A 36 -12.41 11.27 -8.27
CA GLY A 36 -11.09 10.71 -8.56
C GLY A 36 -10.16 10.59 -7.34
N GLN A 37 -10.35 11.40 -6.31
CA GLN A 37 -9.58 11.31 -5.06
C GLN A 37 -10.11 10.22 -4.13
N TYR A 38 -11.43 10.06 -4.05
CA TYR A 38 -12.06 9.05 -3.18
C TYR A 38 -11.95 7.62 -3.72
N THR A 39 -11.66 7.43 -4.99
CA THR A 39 -11.51 6.10 -5.60
C THR A 39 -10.09 5.53 -5.46
N LYS A 40 -9.12 6.32 -5.00
CA LYS A 40 -7.73 5.87 -4.80
C LYS A 40 -7.57 5.32 -3.38
N PHE A 41 -7.40 4.03 -3.27
CA PHE A 41 -7.07 3.38 -2.00
C PHE A 41 -5.98 2.34 -2.19
N GLU A 42 -5.16 2.18 -1.16
CA GLU A 42 -4.12 1.16 -1.06
C GLU A 42 -4.69 -0.07 -0.35
N LYS A 43 -4.45 -1.25 -0.91
CA LYS A 43 -4.79 -2.51 -0.27
C LYS A 43 -3.82 -3.60 -0.70
N VAL A 44 -2.94 -4.00 0.20
CA VAL A 44 -2.05 -5.14 -0.02
C VAL A 44 -2.61 -6.37 0.67
N GLU A 45 -2.72 -7.45 -0.06
CA GLU A 45 -3.14 -8.76 0.45
C GLU A 45 -1.94 -9.69 0.49
N ILE A 46 -1.72 -10.32 1.64
CA ILE A 46 -0.71 -11.37 1.78
C ILE A 46 -1.35 -12.68 1.34
N GLN A 47 -1.11 -13.08 0.09
CA GLN A 47 -1.70 -14.25 -0.52
C GLN A 47 -1.16 -15.54 0.11
N SER A 48 0.15 -15.61 0.32
CA SER A 48 0.80 -16.75 0.97
C SER A 48 2.03 -16.30 1.73
N GLY A 49 2.38 -17.07 2.74
CA GLY A 49 3.64 -16.98 3.45
C GLY A 49 4.14 -18.40 3.69
N VAL A 50 5.35 -18.68 3.29
CA VAL A 50 6.00 -19.98 3.46
C VAL A 50 7.27 -19.77 4.25
N CYS A 51 7.45 -20.58 5.29
CA CYS A 51 8.71 -20.65 6.03
C CYS A 51 9.50 -21.85 5.55
N THR A 52 10.79 -21.64 5.29
CA THR A 52 11.76 -22.70 5.01
C THR A 52 13.04 -22.40 5.75
N ILE A 53 13.85 -23.43 6.03
CA ILE A 53 15.17 -23.25 6.63
C ILE A 53 16.25 -23.37 5.56
N ASP A 54 17.25 -22.50 5.60
CA ASP A 54 18.38 -22.58 4.68
C ASP A 54 19.48 -23.52 5.21
N SER A 55 20.53 -23.74 4.39
CA SER A 55 21.66 -24.60 4.77
C SER A 55 22.53 -24.08 5.93
N TYR A 56 22.33 -22.84 6.34
CA TYR A 56 23.01 -22.15 7.42
C TYR A 56 22.16 -22.07 8.69
N GLY A 57 20.96 -22.64 8.67
CA GLY A 57 20.04 -22.64 9.81
C GLY A 57 19.17 -21.36 9.91
N ASN A 58 19.24 -20.42 8.96
CA ASN A 58 18.38 -19.26 8.98
C ASN A 58 16.98 -19.62 8.46
N TRP A 59 15.94 -19.03 9.03
CA TRP A 59 14.57 -19.16 8.50
C TRP A 59 14.34 -18.15 7.38
N LEU A 60 13.90 -18.64 6.23
CA LEU A 60 13.45 -17.83 5.11
C LEU A 60 11.92 -17.79 5.12
N LEU A 61 11.37 -16.61 5.32
CA LEU A 61 9.95 -16.32 5.18
C LEU A 61 9.71 -15.71 3.79
N ALA A 62 9.18 -16.48 2.85
CA ALA A 62 8.80 -16.00 1.53
C ALA A 62 7.33 -15.60 1.54
N MET A 63 7.06 -14.30 1.42
CA MET A 63 5.70 -13.73 1.46
C MET A 63 5.30 -13.23 0.09
N ASN A 64 4.23 -13.80 -0.47
CA ASN A 64 3.62 -13.31 -1.71
C ASN A 64 2.59 -12.25 -1.39
N LEU A 65 2.82 -11.06 -1.89
CA LEU A 65 1.98 -9.88 -1.72
C LEU A 65 1.29 -9.54 -3.03
N LYS A 66 0.04 -9.13 -2.96
CA LYS A 66 -0.72 -8.60 -4.10
C LYS A 66 -1.36 -7.29 -3.71
N ASN A 67 -1.18 -6.28 -4.55
CA ASN A 67 -1.92 -5.04 -4.40
C ASN A 67 -3.28 -5.16 -5.11
N SER A 68 -4.34 -5.34 -4.34
CA SER A 68 -5.73 -5.37 -4.82
C SER A 68 -6.41 -3.99 -4.73
N GLY A 69 -5.70 -2.96 -4.30
CA GLY A 69 -6.15 -1.58 -4.30
C GLY A 69 -6.08 -0.93 -5.68
N THR A 70 -6.59 0.29 -5.77
CA THR A 70 -6.56 1.11 -6.99
C THR A 70 -5.35 2.04 -7.06
N ALA A 71 -4.69 2.30 -5.93
CA ALA A 71 -3.46 3.08 -5.85
C ALA A 71 -2.23 2.17 -5.73
N THR A 72 -1.06 2.70 -6.08
CA THR A 72 0.21 2.03 -5.83
C THR A 72 0.46 1.95 -4.32
N ALA A 73 0.77 0.77 -3.82
CA ALA A 73 1.17 0.54 -2.44
C ALA A 73 2.70 0.68 -2.30
N THR A 74 3.14 1.39 -1.28
CA THR A 74 4.57 1.58 -1.00
C THR A 74 4.87 1.04 0.39
N LEU A 75 5.63 -0.04 0.47
CA LEU A 75 6.07 -0.61 1.75
C LEU A 75 7.38 0.03 2.17
N ILE A 76 7.48 0.42 3.43
CA ILE A 76 8.62 1.15 3.99
C ILE A 76 9.35 0.40 5.09
N SER A 77 8.67 -0.42 5.88
CA SER A 77 9.27 -1.13 7.01
C SER A 77 8.71 -2.55 7.18
N VAL A 78 9.55 -3.42 7.71
CA VAL A 78 9.20 -4.80 8.11
C VAL A 78 9.50 -4.96 9.59
N TYR A 79 8.57 -5.57 10.31
CA TYR A 79 8.73 -5.89 11.73
C TYR A 79 8.52 -7.39 11.96
N ILE A 80 9.31 -7.95 12.84
CA ILE A 80 9.17 -9.31 13.36
C ILE A 80 8.91 -9.22 14.85
N ASN A 81 7.75 -9.69 15.32
CA ASN A 81 7.33 -9.58 16.72
C ASN A 81 7.46 -8.13 17.26
N ASP A 82 7.03 -7.14 16.44
CA ASP A 82 7.09 -5.69 16.70
C ASP A 82 8.51 -5.09 16.79
N VAL A 83 9.54 -5.85 16.46
CA VAL A 83 10.92 -5.35 16.31
C VAL A 83 11.21 -5.13 14.83
N GLU A 84 11.66 -3.92 14.48
CA GLU A 84 11.99 -3.60 13.09
C GLU A 84 13.21 -4.40 12.61
N VAL A 85 13.13 -4.88 11.38
CA VAL A 85 14.22 -5.56 10.69
C VAL A 85 15.37 -4.58 10.44
N THR A 86 16.59 -4.93 10.75
CA THR A 86 17.76 -4.03 10.67
C THR A 86 18.45 -4.02 9.30
N GLY A 87 18.32 -5.10 8.52
CA GLY A 87 18.95 -5.25 7.21
C GLY A 87 17.96 -5.20 6.07
N TYR A 88 18.06 -4.18 5.22
CA TYR A 88 17.24 -4.01 4.03
C TYR A 88 18.07 -4.21 2.77
N GLY A 89 17.40 -4.62 1.67
CA GLY A 89 18.07 -4.87 0.39
C GLY A 89 18.97 -6.09 0.39
N ALA A 90 18.75 -7.00 1.34
CA ALA A 90 19.55 -8.19 1.47
C ALA A 90 19.28 -9.20 0.34
N SER A 91 20.33 -9.87 -0.08
CA SER A 91 20.27 -11.11 -0.87
C SER A 91 20.19 -12.33 0.07
N ALA A 92 19.97 -13.51 -0.49
CA ALA A 92 20.02 -14.74 0.29
C ALA A 92 21.33 -14.83 1.08
N PRO A 93 21.24 -15.11 2.40
CA PRO A 93 22.45 -15.19 3.24
C PRO A 93 23.37 -16.33 2.79
N THR A 94 24.67 -16.10 2.94
CA THR A 94 25.72 -17.10 2.68
C THR A 94 26.37 -17.61 3.95
N ALA A 95 25.81 -17.24 5.13
CA ALA A 95 26.22 -17.65 6.45
C ALA A 95 25.06 -17.59 7.44
N ALA A 96 25.25 -18.16 8.64
CA ALA A 96 24.29 -17.98 9.72
C ALA A 96 24.22 -16.49 10.11
N LEU A 97 22.99 -16.01 10.31
CA LEU A 97 22.72 -14.63 10.72
C LEU A 97 22.43 -14.59 12.23
N ASN A 98 22.75 -13.46 12.83
CA ASN A 98 22.31 -13.11 14.20
C ASN A 98 21.29 -11.97 14.20
N THR A 99 20.81 -11.57 13.03
CA THR A 99 19.89 -10.47 12.81
C THR A 99 18.75 -10.89 11.88
N CYS A 100 17.75 -10.03 11.74
CA CYS A 100 16.74 -10.16 10.68
C CYS A 100 17.07 -9.25 9.52
N THR A 101 16.93 -9.77 8.30
CA THR A 101 17.15 -9.02 7.06
C THR A 101 16.00 -9.24 6.10
N THR A 102 15.82 -8.32 5.14
CA THR A 102 14.77 -8.44 4.13
C THR A 102 15.28 -8.05 2.74
N SER A 103 14.68 -8.65 1.72
CA SER A 103 14.92 -8.26 0.30
C SER A 103 14.33 -6.90 -0.05
N MET A 104 13.47 -6.32 0.79
CA MET A 104 12.98 -4.96 0.59
C MET A 104 14.13 -3.96 0.65
N THR A 105 14.09 -2.96 -0.22
CA THR A 105 15.08 -1.86 -0.21
C THR A 105 14.47 -0.62 0.43
N THR A 106 15.25 0.07 1.29
CA THR A 106 14.85 1.38 1.85
C THR A 106 15.25 2.56 0.97
N THR A 107 16.25 2.38 0.13
CA THR A 107 16.78 3.44 -0.75
C THR A 107 15.90 3.73 -1.96
N THR A 108 15.16 2.75 -2.41
CA THR A 108 14.10 2.90 -3.40
C THR A 108 12.86 2.25 -2.80
N SER A 109 11.89 3.08 -2.45
CA SER A 109 10.63 2.61 -1.87
C SER A 109 10.12 1.35 -2.59
N PHE A 110 9.83 0.30 -1.82
CA PHE A 110 9.34 -0.96 -2.35
C PHE A 110 7.89 -0.79 -2.76
N THR A 111 7.65 -0.56 -4.04
CA THR A 111 6.33 -0.22 -4.60
C THR A 111 5.70 -1.41 -5.29
N ILE A 112 4.40 -1.60 -5.04
CA ILE A 112 3.56 -2.59 -5.72
C ILE A 112 2.46 -1.83 -6.44
N THR A 113 2.51 -1.78 -7.77
CA THR A 113 1.46 -1.13 -8.56
C THR A 113 0.14 -1.89 -8.45
N SER A 114 -0.98 -1.19 -8.65
CA SER A 114 -2.33 -1.79 -8.61
C SER A 114 -2.43 -3.03 -9.49
N GLY A 115 -3.00 -4.10 -8.95
CA GLY A 115 -3.20 -5.39 -9.64
C GLY A 115 -1.97 -6.30 -9.69
N ASN A 116 -0.78 -5.81 -9.37
CA ASN A 116 0.46 -6.59 -9.42
C ASN A 116 0.72 -7.37 -8.12
N SER A 117 1.48 -8.45 -8.28
CA SER A 117 1.97 -9.27 -7.18
C SER A 117 3.49 -9.21 -7.12
N THR A 118 4.05 -9.39 -5.93
CA THR A 118 5.49 -9.44 -5.69
C THR A 118 5.79 -10.35 -4.51
N THR A 119 7.01 -10.84 -4.43
CA THR A 119 7.48 -11.66 -3.30
C THR A 119 8.47 -10.85 -2.47
N VAL A 120 8.25 -10.81 -1.17
CA VAL A 120 9.18 -10.28 -0.18
C VAL A 120 9.78 -11.46 0.57
N ASN A 121 11.09 -11.53 0.57
CA ASN A 121 11.84 -12.50 1.35
C ASN A 121 12.34 -11.83 2.63
N ILE A 122 12.16 -12.51 3.74
CA ILE A 122 12.64 -12.08 5.05
C ILE A 122 13.45 -13.23 5.62
N TRP A 123 14.69 -12.96 6.01
CA TRP A 123 15.57 -13.94 6.64
C TRP A 123 15.67 -13.62 8.13
N ILE A 124 15.37 -14.61 8.95
CA ILE A 124 15.53 -14.56 10.40
C ILE A 124 16.74 -15.42 10.75
N GLY A 125 17.73 -14.84 11.39
CA GLY A 125 18.93 -15.56 11.76
C GLY A 125 18.67 -16.66 12.78
N ALA A 126 19.42 -17.76 12.68
CA ALA A 126 19.33 -18.88 13.62
C ALA A 126 19.57 -18.47 15.09
N ASP A 127 20.45 -17.48 15.30
CA ASP A 127 20.79 -16.94 16.62
C ASP A 127 19.99 -15.64 16.95
N TYR A 128 18.96 -15.31 16.17
CA TYR A 128 18.15 -14.15 16.43
C TYR A 128 17.13 -14.40 17.53
N SER A 129 17.33 -13.75 18.70
CA SER A 129 16.43 -13.85 19.85
C SER A 129 16.30 -15.30 20.38
N THR A 130 15.25 -15.58 21.12
CA THR A 130 14.91 -16.90 21.67
C THR A 130 13.95 -17.68 20.77
N LEU A 131 14.02 -17.47 19.47
CA LEU A 131 13.18 -18.16 18.50
C LEU A 131 13.69 -19.61 18.28
N SER A 132 12.76 -20.52 18.06
CA SER A 132 13.04 -21.92 17.76
C SER A 132 12.00 -22.45 16.77
N ALA A 133 12.30 -23.57 16.12
CA ALA A 133 11.33 -24.28 15.30
C ALA A 133 10.04 -24.54 16.07
N GLY A 134 8.89 -24.41 15.41
CA GLY A 134 7.57 -24.48 16.03
C GLY A 134 7.08 -23.15 16.65
N THR A 135 7.92 -22.12 16.72
CA THR A 135 7.50 -20.81 17.24
C THR A 135 6.74 -20.04 16.16
N THR A 136 5.60 -19.47 16.53
CA THR A 136 4.86 -18.56 15.63
C THR A 136 5.40 -17.14 15.75
N VAL A 137 5.77 -16.55 14.62
CA VAL A 137 6.22 -15.16 14.54
C VAL A 137 5.17 -14.29 13.87
N ASN A 138 5.06 -13.06 14.37
CA ASN A 138 4.21 -12.03 13.79
C ASN A 138 5.05 -11.22 12.81
N VAL A 139 4.74 -11.32 11.52
CA VAL A 139 5.34 -10.50 10.47
C VAL A 139 4.41 -9.35 10.14
N LYS A 140 4.88 -8.13 10.30
CA LYS A 140 4.13 -6.91 10.01
C LYS A 140 4.86 -6.09 8.96
N LEU A 141 4.17 -5.77 7.88
CA LEU A 141 4.64 -4.89 6.80
C LEU A 141 3.95 -3.55 6.94
N HIS A 142 4.71 -2.47 7.09
CA HIS A 142 4.19 -1.13 7.21
C HIS A 142 4.29 -0.38 5.89
N SER A 143 3.20 0.30 5.48
CA SER A 143 3.17 1.07 4.24
C SER A 143 3.30 2.56 4.49
N ALA A 144 3.74 3.30 3.47
CA ALA A 144 3.77 4.76 3.47
C ALA A 144 2.38 5.40 3.63
N GLY A 145 1.32 4.68 3.29
CA GLY A 145 -0.07 5.07 3.51
C GLY A 145 -0.54 4.90 4.96
N GLY A 146 0.33 4.40 5.87
CA GLY A 146 0.00 4.18 7.28
C GLY A 146 -0.77 2.90 7.54
N MET A 147 -0.80 1.96 6.59
CA MET A 147 -1.46 0.67 6.74
C MET A 147 -0.47 -0.39 7.20
N ASP A 148 -0.90 -1.23 8.12
CA ASP A 148 -0.14 -2.40 8.60
C ASP A 148 -0.77 -3.69 8.06
N TYR A 149 0.06 -4.49 7.39
CA TYR A 149 -0.32 -5.80 6.87
C TYR A 149 0.37 -6.89 7.68
N ILE A 150 -0.43 -7.68 8.39
CA ILE A 150 0.07 -8.63 9.40
C ILE A 150 -0.18 -10.06 8.95
N LYS A 151 0.80 -10.92 9.15
CA LYS A 151 0.71 -12.36 8.95
C LYS A 151 1.44 -13.10 10.05
N LEU A 152 0.78 -14.09 10.63
CA LEU A 152 1.40 -15.03 11.54
C LEU A 152 1.97 -16.21 10.73
N LEU A 153 3.21 -16.57 10.97
CA LEU A 153 3.91 -17.68 10.34
C LEU A 153 4.62 -18.52 11.40
N GLU A 154 4.54 -19.83 11.28
CA GLU A 154 5.26 -20.76 12.12
C GLU A 154 6.64 -21.04 11.52
N LEU A 155 7.67 -21.00 12.36
CA LEU A 155 9.04 -21.35 12.00
C LEU A 155 9.18 -22.86 11.94
N VAL A 156 9.75 -23.39 10.87
CA VAL A 156 9.95 -24.84 10.65
C VAL A 156 11.32 -25.30 11.10
#